data_8fce136875f77ec3dd2d4b5dfd6a8aa5
#
_entry.id   8fce136875f77ec3dd2d4b5dfd6a8aa5
#
_cell.length_a   1.000
_cell.length_b   1.000
_cell.length_c   1.000
_cell.angle_alpha   90.00
_cell.angle_beta   90.00
_cell.angle_gamma   90.00
#
_symmetry.space_group_name_H-M   'P 1'
#
loop_
_entity.id
_entity.type
_entity.pdbx_description
1 polymer ?
#
loop_
_entity_poly.entity_id
_entity_poly.type
_entity_poly.pdbx_seq_one_letter_code
_entity_poly.pdbx_strand_id
1 'polypeptide(L)'
;MYGYVTKRKIMNIVRYCMKYYVICVLIVTLYSQDVFEGYTLFTPGGGGGGGNTTTYLKDNNLNNIQTWSHSNGSASMPYLIPGAESGWENTLLIYPYRVDNPTMESGGVGGGVHCLTWDGDLVWSHIISNSDYQHHHDVEPLPNGNVLMITWEKKTSSEAYAAGRQSIDNPLNQMWSTAIFEIQPDGNGGAIVVWEWHIWDHLIQDVDSSDDNYGVVADHPELFDINNGNVGSSGGPGGPNADWMHINAISYNSQFDQIVISSRFHDEIFVIDHSTSSEEAAGHIGGNYGMGGDFLYRWGNPQNYDRGNNSDHILGDQHSINWIPSGYPGEGNFILFNNSANEAVEFSPPVDQNGVYYIDDGYPYGPEDTIWDSPYYSTEMQGGAFRLPNGNTLITDCDSADIEEITESGSTVWSYSHPGNNASIARAQKYPLDYFEEVDDGILGDINGDGILNILDIVILVNLILGK
;
A
#
# COMPACT_ATOMS: atom_id res chain seq x y z
N MET A 1 -15.87 -70.74 4.51
CA MET A 1 -16.85 -69.62 4.55
C MET A 1 -16.31 -68.31 5.06
N TYR A 2 -15.11 -68.25 5.68
CA TYR A 2 -14.48 -67.02 6.20
C TYR A 2 -13.77 -66.12 5.14
N GLY A 3 -13.38 -66.67 4.02
CA GLY A 3 -12.63 -65.91 2.99
C GLY A 3 -13.49 -65.03 2.06
N TYR A 4 -14.79 -65.31 1.96
CA TYR A 4 -15.68 -64.58 1.04
C TYR A 4 -16.22 -63.26 1.66
N VAL A 5 -16.38 -63.25 2.99
CA VAL A 5 -16.89 -62.06 3.72
C VAL A 5 -15.82 -60.96 3.81
N THR A 6 -14.55 -61.34 3.91
CA THR A 6 -13.42 -60.37 4.01
C THR A 6 -13.16 -59.67 2.68
N LYS A 7 -13.21 -60.38 1.53
CA LYS A 7 -13.05 -59.76 0.20
C LYS A 7 -14.15 -58.75 -0.14
N ARG A 8 -15.40 -59.05 0.27
CA ARG A 8 -16.54 -58.16 0.00
C ARG A 8 -16.48 -56.88 0.85
N LYS A 9 -16.00 -56.95 2.11
CA LYS A 9 -15.77 -55.77 2.95
C LYS A 9 -14.64 -54.91 2.43
N ILE A 10 -13.52 -55.49 2.02
CA ILE A 10 -12.37 -54.76 1.46
C ILE A 10 -12.76 -54.08 0.14
N MET A 11 -13.52 -54.78 -0.74
CA MET A 11 -13.96 -54.20 -2.01
C MET A 11 -14.95 -53.04 -1.82
N ASN A 12 -15.78 -53.08 -0.77
CA ASN A 12 -16.67 -51.97 -0.45
C ASN A 12 -15.94 -50.79 0.14
N ILE A 13 -14.92 -50.96 0.97
CA ILE A 13 -14.06 -49.91 1.50
C ILE A 13 -13.27 -49.23 0.35
N VAL A 14 -12.71 -50.02 -0.56
CA VAL A 14 -11.98 -49.47 -1.73
C VAL A 14 -12.92 -48.69 -2.65
N ARG A 15 -14.15 -49.19 -2.89
CA ARG A 15 -15.16 -48.42 -3.65
C ARG A 15 -15.62 -47.14 -2.94
N TYR A 16 -15.72 -47.14 -1.61
CA TYR A 16 -16.04 -45.96 -0.83
C TYR A 16 -14.89 -44.96 -0.88
N CYS A 17 -13.65 -45.37 -0.66
CA CYS A 17 -12.48 -44.53 -0.76
C CYS A 17 -12.30 -43.94 -2.16
N MET A 18 -12.47 -44.74 -3.23
CA MET A 18 -12.44 -44.25 -4.62
C MET A 18 -13.58 -43.25 -4.90
N LYS A 19 -14.79 -43.46 -4.35
CA LYS A 19 -15.92 -42.56 -4.56
C LYS A 19 -15.69 -41.19 -3.88
N TYR A 20 -15.11 -41.20 -2.69
CA TYR A 20 -14.75 -39.95 -1.99
C TYR A 20 -13.49 -39.29 -2.58
N TYR A 21 -12.51 -40.07 -3.04
CA TYR A 21 -11.34 -39.54 -3.74
C TYR A 21 -11.70 -38.88 -5.09
N VAL A 22 -12.63 -39.49 -5.84
CA VAL A 22 -13.17 -38.92 -7.08
C VAL A 22 -14.02 -37.66 -6.79
N ILE A 23 -14.79 -37.63 -5.67
CA ILE A 23 -15.56 -36.44 -5.28
C ILE A 23 -14.60 -35.32 -4.78
N CYS A 24 -13.57 -35.64 -4.02
CA CYS A 24 -12.56 -34.64 -3.63
C CYS A 24 -11.75 -34.13 -4.84
N VAL A 25 -11.37 -34.98 -5.78
CA VAL A 25 -10.67 -34.58 -7.01
C VAL A 25 -11.58 -33.78 -7.95
N LEU A 26 -12.89 -34.11 -8.00
CA LEU A 26 -13.88 -33.34 -8.78
C LEU A 26 -14.25 -31.98 -8.12
N ILE A 27 -14.12 -31.85 -6.80
CA ILE A 27 -14.33 -30.58 -6.12
C ILE A 27 -13.08 -29.68 -6.27
N VAL A 28 -11.89 -30.25 -6.32
CA VAL A 28 -10.64 -29.49 -6.56
C VAL A 28 -10.49 -29.06 -8.03
N THR A 29 -11.17 -29.69 -8.99
CA THR A 29 -11.10 -29.31 -10.43
C THR A 29 -12.20 -28.36 -10.89
N LEU A 30 -13.03 -27.80 -9.98
CA LEU A 30 -14.13 -26.88 -10.33
C LEU A 30 -13.94 -25.44 -9.81
N TYR A 31 -12.79 -25.10 -9.24
CA TYR A 31 -12.39 -23.71 -9.07
C TYR A 31 -11.47 -23.30 -10.24
N SER A 32 -12.03 -23.10 -11.43
CA SER A 32 -11.57 -22.06 -12.32
C SER A 32 -11.86 -20.77 -11.54
N GLN A 33 -10.85 -20.12 -11.00
CA GLN A 33 -11.03 -18.78 -10.48
C GLN A 33 -11.39 -17.91 -11.68
N ASP A 34 -12.64 -17.48 -11.74
CA ASP A 34 -13.12 -16.59 -12.77
C ASP A 34 -12.55 -15.18 -12.53
N VAL A 35 -12.52 -14.38 -13.56
CA VAL A 35 -12.18 -12.95 -13.49
C VAL A 35 -13.04 -12.29 -12.41
N PHE A 36 -12.43 -11.50 -11.54
CA PHE A 36 -13.17 -10.72 -10.58
C PHE A 36 -14.02 -9.64 -11.29
N GLU A 37 -15.31 -9.60 -11.00
CA GLU A 37 -16.20 -8.60 -11.57
C GLU A 37 -15.98 -7.24 -10.90
N GLY A 38 -15.51 -6.26 -11.68
CA GLY A 38 -15.15 -4.94 -11.16
C GLY A 38 -14.71 -3.98 -12.25
N TYR A 39 -14.39 -2.77 -11.80
CA TYR A 39 -13.84 -1.72 -12.65
C TYR A 39 -12.37 -1.44 -12.33
N THR A 40 -11.52 -1.41 -13.35
CA THR A 40 -10.09 -1.15 -13.22
C THR A 40 -9.79 0.31 -13.49
N LEU A 41 -9.20 0.99 -12.48
CA LEU A 41 -8.77 2.39 -12.51
C LEU A 41 -7.26 2.46 -12.72
N PHE A 42 -6.81 3.30 -13.67
CA PHE A 42 -5.39 3.56 -13.91
C PHE A 42 -5.15 4.85 -14.68
N THR A 43 -3.94 5.39 -14.60
CA THR A 43 -3.49 6.53 -15.41
C THR A 43 -2.20 6.15 -16.14
N PRO A 44 -2.15 6.13 -17.47
CA PRO A 44 -0.93 5.93 -18.23
C PRO A 44 0.04 7.10 -18.03
N GLY A 45 1.35 6.83 -18.06
CA GLY A 45 2.39 7.84 -17.94
C GLY A 45 2.69 8.25 -16.49
N GLY A 46 2.39 7.40 -15.52
CA GLY A 46 2.71 7.61 -14.10
C GLY A 46 4.20 7.77 -13.81
N GLY A 47 4.53 8.06 -12.54
CA GLY A 47 5.91 8.17 -12.08
C GLY A 47 6.52 9.57 -12.23
N GLY A 48 5.72 10.62 -12.19
CA GLY A 48 6.19 12.03 -12.22
C GLY A 48 6.45 12.55 -13.63
N GLY A 49 5.88 11.90 -14.66
CA GLY A 49 5.90 12.42 -16.04
C GLY A 49 5.08 13.70 -16.18
N GLY A 50 5.62 14.69 -16.93
CA GLY A 50 4.89 15.93 -17.23
C GLY A 50 3.94 15.79 -18.42
N GLY A 51 3.01 16.74 -18.56
CA GLY A 51 2.10 16.86 -19.70
C GLY A 51 0.69 16.37 -19.44
N ASN A 52 -0.14 16.46 -20.48
CA ASN A 52 -1.55 16.04 -20.39
C ASN A 52 -1.66 14.52 -20.32
N THR A 53 -2.55 14.03 -19.50
CA THR A 53 -2.83 12.60 -19.38
C THR A 53 -4.34 12.36 -19.14
N THR A 54 -4.74 11.11 -19.19
CA THR A 54 -6.14 10.69 -18.96
C THR A 54 -6.17 9.52 -18.00
N THR A 55 -6.95 9.64 -16.94
CA THR A 55 -7.32 8.51 -16.08
C THR A 55 -8.46 7.74 -16.71
N TYR A 56 -8.39 6.42 -16.67
CA TYR A 56 -9.39 5.51 -17.21
C TYR A 56 -9.99 4.66 -16.10
N LEU A 57 -11.31 4.50 -16.13
CA LEU A 57 -12.03 3.46 -15.40
C LEU A 57 -12.65 2.52 -16.42
N LYS A 58 -12.24 1.25 -16.42
CA LYS A 58 -12.66 0.25 -17.42
C LYS A 58 -13.37 -0.94 -16.79
N ASP A 59 -14.37 -1.48 -17.49
CA ASP A 59 -14.96 -2.78 -17.16
C ASP A 59 -14.07 -3.96 -17.65
N ASN A 60 -14.46 -5.19 -17.31
CA ASN A 60 -13.74 -6.39 -17.73
C ASN A 60 -13.76 -6.61 -19.26
N ASN A 61 -14.66 -5.97 -20.01
CA ASN A 61 -14.72 -6.01 -21.47
C ASN A 61 -13.90 -4.89 -22.12
N LEU A 62 -13.12 -4.15 -21.32
CA LEU A 62 -12.26 -3.03 -21.72
C LEU A 62 -13.03 -1.78 -22.22
N ASN A 63 -14.33 -1.70 -21.97
CA ASN A 63 -15.09 -0.48 -22.23
C ASN A 63 -14.70 0.59 -21.19
N ASN A 64 -14.64 1.85 -21.65
CA ASN A 64 -14.52 2.96 -20.72
C ASN A 64 -15.86 3.20 -20.01
N ILE A 65 -15.87 3.05 -18.71
CA ILE A 65 -17.01 3.44 -17.86
C ILE A 65 -16.95 4.93 -17.59
N GLN A 66 -15.71 5.44 -17.30
CA GLN A 66 -15.45 6.86 -17.14
C GLN A 66 -14.01 7.20 -17.57
N THR A 67 -13.78 8.47 -17.89
CA THR A 67 -12.43 9.01 -18.15
C THR A 67 -12.32 10.43 -17.62
N TRP A 68 -11.18 10.76 -17.02
CA TRP A 68 -10.85 12.11 -16.55
C TRP A 68 -9.61 12.61 -17.29
N SER A 69 -9.70 13.80 -17.89
CA SER A 69 -8.58 14.43 -18.61
C SER A 69 -7.88 15.44 -17.69
N HIS A 70 -6.56 15.34 -17.59
CA HIS A 70 -5.75 16.17 -16.72
C HIS A 70 -4.76 17.00 -17.54
N SER A 71 -4.50 18.24 -17.09
CA SER A 71 -3.47 19.11 -17.65
C SER A 71 -2.08 18.82 -17.15
N ASN A 72 -1.97 18.11 -16.03
CA ASN A 72 -0.71 17.73 -15.37
C ASN A 72 -0.56 16.21 -15.35
N GLY A 73 0.64 15.72 -15.59
CA GLY A 73 0.96 14.29 -15.52
C GLY A 73 0.77 13.74 -14.10
N SER A 74 0.40 12.47 -14.01
CA SER A 74 0.22 11.78 -12.72
C SER A 74 1.56 11.61 -12.00
N ALA A 75 1.56 11.83 -10.68
CA ALA A 75 2.69 11.47 -9.84
C ALA A 75 2.70 9.95 -9.54
N SER A 76 1.52 9.34 -9.38
CA SER A 76 1.33 7.92 -9.10
C SER A 76 -0.06 7.45 -9.53
N MET A 77 -0.66 6.51 -8.79
CA MET A 77 -1.99 5.98 -9.02
C MET A 77 -3.06 6.97 -8.52
N PRO A 78 -4.17 7.14 -9.26
CA PRO A 78 -5.35 7.82 -8.74
C PRO A 78 -6.17 6.87 -7.85
N TYR A 79 -7.05 7.44 -7.01
CA TYR A 79 -7.94 6.70 -6.13
C TYR A 79 -9.37 7.18 -6.30
N LEU A 80 -10.34 6.26 -6.26
CA LEU A 80 -11.75 6.61 -6.12
C LEU A 80 -12.16 6.50 -4.65
N ILE A 81 -12.84 7.53 -4.16
CA ILE A 81 -13.38 7.58 -2.80
C ILE A 81 -14.89 7.84 -2.83
N PRO A 82 -15.63 7.46 -1.78
CA PRO A 82 -17.06 7.76 -1.68
C PRO A 82 -17.32 9.26 -1.76
N GLY A 83 -18.40 9.65 -2.44
CA GLY A 83 -18.93 11.00 -2.38
C GLY A 83 -19.95 11.17 -1.25
N ALA A 84 -20.73 12.26 -1.31
CA ALA A 84 -21.75 12.55 -0.29
C ALA A 84 -22.98 11.61 -0.39
N GLU A 85 -23.22 11.02 -1.54
CA GLU A 85 -24.30 10.08 -1.82
C GLU A 85 -23.68 8.79 -2.39
N SER A 86 -24.36 7.67 -2.25
CA SER A 86 -23.94 6.39 -2.83
C SER A 86 -24.04 6.37 -4.35
N GLY A 87 -23.37 5.39 -4.96
CA GLY A 87 -23.37 5.17 -6.40
C GLY A 87 -22.12 5.71 -7.10
N TRP A 88 -21.78 5.08 -8.22
CA TRP A 88 -20.57 5.38 -8.98
C TRP A 88 -20.51 6.83 -9.48
N GLU A 89 -21.64 7.40 -9.90
CA GLU A 89 -21.75 8.79 -10.39
C GLU A 89 -21.51 9.84 -9.30
N ASN A 90 -21.51 9.43 -8.04
CA ASN A 90 -21.27 10.31 -6.88
C ASN A 90 -19.86 10.16 -6.32
N THR A 91 -19.03 9.27 -6.89
CA THR A 91 -17.65 9.09 -6.43
C THR A 91 -16.78 10.29 -6.74
N LEU A 92 -15.75 10.46 -5.92
CA LEU A 92 -14.71 11.45 -6.12
C LEU A 92 -13.41 10.78 -6.54
N LEU A 93 -12.66 11.44 -7.43
CA LEU A 93 -11.32 11.01 -7.84
C LEU A 93 -10.26 11.81 -7.11
N ILE A 94 -9.41 11.15 -6.33
CA ILE A 94 -8.17 11.72 -5.79
C ILE A 94 -7.08 11.49 -6.83
N TYR A 95 -6.50 12.58 -7.33
CA TYR A 95 -5.52 12.56 -8.39
C TYR A 95 -4.22 13.25 -7.97
N PRO A 96 -3.16 12.49 -7.58
CA PRO A 96 -1.85 13.04 -7.33
C PRO A 96 -1.19 13.42 -8.66
N TYR A 97 -0.61 14.64 -8.75
CA TYR A 97 -0.06 15.13 -9.99
C TYR A 97 1.28 15.85 -9.81
N ARG A 98 2.06 15.90 -10.90
CA ARG A 98 3.29 16.66 -10.98
C ARG A 98 2.98 18.16 -11.24
N VAL A 99 3.54 19.03 -10.41
CA VAL A 99 3.55 20.47 -10.66
C VAL A 99 4.55 20.84 -11.77
N ASP A 100 4.32 21.97 -12.45
CA ASP A 100 5.16 22.38 -13.59
C ASP A 100 6.61 22.69 -13.19
N ASN A 101 6.82 23.21 -12.00
CA ASN A 101 8.14 23.66 -11.51
C ASN A 101 8.38 23.13 -10.09
N PRO A 102 8.68 21.84 -9.92
CA PRO A 102 8.97 21.28 -8.60
C PRO A 102 10.24 21.91 -8.01
N THR A 103 10.26 22.08 -6.70
CA THR A 103 11.41 22.66 -5.98
C THR A 103 12.51 21.65 -5.70
N MET A 104 12.16 20.36 -5.61
CA MET A 104 13.05 19.22 -5.56
C MET A 104 12.62 18.24 -6.65
N GLU A 105 13.59 17.69 -7.39
CA GLU A 105 13.30 16.85 -8.54
C GLU A 105 14.12 15.56 -8.51
N SER A 106 13.42 14.42 -8.49
CA SER A 106 13.95 13.07 -8.62
C SER A 106 12.87 12.20 -9.26
N GLY A 107 13.11 10.89 -9.40
CA GLY A 107 12.07 9.94 -9.82
C GLY A 107 10.82 10.05 -8.95
N GLY A 108 9.64 9.99 -9.55
CA GLY A 108 8.36 10.04 -8.84
C GLY A 108 7.93 11.42 -8.36
N VAL A 109 8.63 12.52 -8.77
CA VAL A 109 8.25 13.87 -8.36
C VAL A 109 6.78 14.17 -8.72
N GLY A 110 6.07 14.73 -7.74
CA GLY A 110 4.66 15.15 -7.82
C GLY A 110 4.53 16.64 -7.52
N GLY A 111 3.87 16.98 -6.45
CA GLY A 111 3.71 18.34 -5.93
C GLY A 111 2.31 18.70 -5.54
N GLY A 112 1.28 18.09 -6.14
CA GLY A 112 -0.09 18.42 -5.81
C GLY A 112 -1.04 17.24 -5.85
N VAL A 113 -2.22 17.46 -5.29
CA VAL A 113 -3.36 16.54 -5.35
C VAL A 113 -4.62 17.32 -5.71
N HIS A 114 -5.42 16.77 -6.62
CA HIS A 114 -6.77 17.22 -6.94
C HIS A 114 -7.80 16.21 -6.41
N CYS A 115 -8.90 16.71 -5.87
CA CYS A 115 -10.12 15.95 -5.69
C CYS A 115 -11.11 16.44 -6.78
N LEU A 116 -11.57 15.51 -7.61
CA LEU A 116 -12.46 15.80 -8.74
C LEU A 116 -13.78 15.05 -8.57
N THR A 117 -14.87 15.64 -9.07
CA THR A 117 -16.15 14.93 -9.21
C THR A 117 -16.07 13.84 -10.28
N TRP A 118 -17.11 13.02 -10.37
CA TRP A 118 -17.29 12.07 -11.48
C TRP A 118 -17.20 12.75 -12.84
N ASP A 119 -17.78 13.93 -13.00
CA ASP A 119 -17.76 14.70 -14.25
C ASP A 119 -16.44 15.45 -14.49
N GLY A 120 -15.49 15.39 -13.56
CA GLY A 120 -14.16 16.02 -13.67
C GLY A 120 -14.09 17.46 -13.16
N ASP A 121 -15.12 17.95 -12.47
CA ASP A 121 -15.10 19.26 -11.84
C ASP A 121 -14.22 19.24 -10.57
N LEU A 122 -13.41 20.29 -10.38
CA LEU A 122 -12.54 20.41 -9.22
C LEU A 122 -13.35 20.70 -7.95
N VAL A 123 -13.22 19.81 -6.95
CA VAL A 123 -13.82 19.97 -5.61
C VAL A 123 -12.86 20.74 -4.70
N TRP A 124 -11.62 20.26 -4.60
CA TRP A 124 -10.55 20.91 -3.86
C TRP A 124 -9.17 20.51 -4.42
N SER A 125 -8.15 21.31 -4.10
CA SER A 125 -6.77 21.00 -4.43
C SER A 125 -5.83 21.40 -3.31
N HIS A 126 -4.69 20.71 -3.22
CA HIS A 126 -3.61 21.08 -2.32
C HIS A 126 -2.26 20.89 -3.00
N ILE A 127 -1.29 21.77 -2.68
CA ILE A 127 0.07 21.71 -3.24
C ILE A 127 1.07 21.70 -2.09
N ILE A 128 1.96 20.71 -2.10
CA ILE A 128 3.17 20.69 -1.27
C ILE A 128 4.36 20.69 -2.22
N SER A 129 4.81 21.88 -2.59
CA SER A 129 5.98 22.14 -3.43
C SER A 129 6.52 23.52 -3.08
N ASN A 130 7.42 23.58 -2.11
CA ASN A 130 8.00 24.82 -1.58
C ASN A 130 9.50 24.63 -1.28
N SER A 131 10.13 25.60 -0.64
CA SER A 131 11.58 25.55 -0.35
C SER A 131 12.00 24.40 0.56
N ASP A 132 11.09 23.84 1.36
CA ASP A 132 11.40 22.89 2.43
C ASP A 132 10.79 21.52 2.18
N TYR A 133 9.66 21.45 1.46
CA TYR A 133 8.92 20.22 1.19
C TYR A 133 8.52 20.10 -0.28
N GLN A 134 8.57 18.87 -0.80
CA GLN A 134 8.10 18.52 -2.13
C GLN A 134 7.37 17.18 -2.10
N HIS A 135 6.05 17.17 -2.39
CA HIS A 135 5.33 15.93 -2.57
C HIS A 135 5.91 15.10 -3.73
N HIS A 136 6.00 13.80 -3.52
CA HIS A 136 6.44 12.85 -4.54
C HIS A 136 5.67 11.51 -4.41
N HIS A 137 5.66 10.75 -5.49
CA HIS A 137 5.04 9.43 -5.58
C HIS A 137 3.59 9.45 -5.11
N ASP A 138 3.30 8.89 -3.97
CA ASP A 138 1.99 8.36 -3.58
C ASP A 138 1.23 9.25 -2.61
N VAL A 139 -0.07 9.04 -2.58
CA VAL A 139 -1.00 9.57 -1.59
C VAL A 139 -1.89 8.43 -1.11
N GLU A 140 -2.46 8.54 0.09
CA GLU A 140 -3.41 7.55 0.61
C GLU A 140 -4.66 8.27 1.12
N PRO A 141 -5.83 8.09 0.50
CA PRO A 141 -7.09 8.60 1.02
C PRO A 141 -7.52 7.86 2.29
N LEU A 142 -7.91 8.61 3.30
CA LEU A 142 -8.38 8.08 4.58
C LEU A 142 -9.92 7.98 4.63
N PRO A 143 -10.49 7.08 5.46
CA PRO A 143 -11.94 6.93 5.60
C PRO A 143 -12.66 8.19 6.08
N ASN A 144 -11.95 9.10 6.77
CA ASN A 144 -12.49 10.39 7.22
C ASN A 144 -12.54 11.48 6.13
N GLY A 145 -12.09 11.15 4.90
CA GLY A 145 -12.03 12.07 3.77
C GLY A 145 -10.75 12.90 3.69
N ASN A 146 -9.83 12.74 4.62
CA ASN A 146 -8.49 13.33 4.56
C ASN A 146 -7.59 12.52 3.61
N VAL A 147 -6.40 13.05 3.32
CA VAL A 147 -5.43 12.38 2.45
C VAL A 147 -4.03 12.47 3.05
N LEU A 148 -3.34 11.33 3.14
CA LEU A 148 -1.91 11.29 3.47
C LEU A 148 -1.08 11.59 2.21
N MET A 149 -0.03 12.38 2.35
CA MET A 149 0.89 12.74 1.27
C MET A 149 2.33 12.47 1.70
N ILE A 150 3.09 11.74 0.87
CA ILE A 150 4.53 11.53 1.07
C ILE A 150 5.28 12.74 0.54
N THR A 151 6.27 13.24 1.29
CA THR A 151 7.08 14.37 0.84
C THR A 151 8.58 14.14 1.08
N TRP A 152 9.41 14.66 0.19
CA TRP A 152 10.78 14.98 0.55
C TRP A 152 10.78 16.19 1.47
N GLU A 153 11.56 16.10 2.52
CA GLU A 153 11.88 17.20 3.43
C GLU A 153 13.36 17.58 3.26
N LYS A 154 13.62 18.82 2.90
CA LYS A 154 14.98 19.29 2.64
C LYS A 154 15.73 19.61 3.93
N LYS A 155 16.85 18.92 4.13
CA LYS A 155 17.85 19.24 5.14
C LYS A 155 19.12 19.76 4.45
N THR A 156 19.75 20.77 5.04
CA THR A 156 21.07 21.21 4.64
C THR A 156 22.14 20.21 5.09
N SER A 157 23.31 20.21 4.43
CA SER A 157 24.41 19.37 4.90
C SER A 157 24.85 19.72 6.34
N SER A 158 24.70 20.98 6.76
CA SER A 158 25.02 21.40 8.13
C SER A 158 24.07 20.75 9.15
N GLU A 159 22.77 20.69 8.86
CA GLU A 159 21.79 19.99 9.70
C GLU A 159 22.06 18.48 9.74
N ALA A 160 22.36 17.89 8.57
CA ALA A 160 22.63 16.46 8.48
C ALA A 160 23.92 16.08 9.26
N TYR A 161 24.98 16.85 9.14
CA TYR A 161 26.21 16.62 9.91
C TYR A 161 25.99 16.86 11.41
N ALA A 162 25.18 17.84 11.80
CA ALA A 162 24.83 18.07 13.19
C ALA A 162 23.95 16.94 13.79
N ALA A 163 23.23 16.17 12.97
CA ALA A 163 22.48 15.00 13.37
C ALA A 163 23.30 13.69 13.28
N GLY A 164 24.61 13.77 13.01
CA GLY A 164 25.53 12.62 12.99
C GLY A 164 25.81 12.00 11.62
N ARG A 165 25.27 12.54 10.51
CA ARG A 165 25.59 12.05 9.16
C ARG A 165 27.08 12.24 8.87
N GLN A 166 27.75 11.22 8.32
CA GLN A 166 29.20 11.26 8.09
C GLN A 166 29.59 11.80 6.71
N SER A 167 28.76 11.61 5.68
CA SER A 167 29.07 12.08 4.32
C SER A 167 27.82 12.43 3.53
N ILE A 168 27.94 13.47 2.68
CA ILE A 168 26.97 13.84 1.65
C ILE A 168 27.75 14.10 0.37
N ASP A 169 27.62 13.23 -0.62
CA ASP A 169 28.40 13.22 -1.85
C ASP A 169 27.64 13.71 -3.08
N ASN A 170 26.46 14.32 -2.91
CA ASN A 170 25.70 14.86 -4.03
C ASN A 170 26.05 16.33 -4.33
N PRO A 171 25.93 16.80 -5.60
CA PRO A 171 26.30 18.15 -5.99
C PRO A 171 25.48 19.27 -5.34
N LEU A 172 24.29 18.96 -4.80
CA LEU A 172 23.41 19.91 -4.14
C LEU A 172 23.87 20.22 -2.71
N ASN A 173 24.72 19.37 -2.13
CA ASN A 173 25.15 19.46 -0.74
C ASN A 173 23.94 19.55 0.22
N GLN A 174 22.96 18.68 0.01
CA GLN A 174 21.70 18.58 0.74
C GLN A 174 21.40 17.11 1.03
N MET A 175 20.43 16.89 1.92
CA MET A 175 19.81 15.59 2.20
C MET A 175 18.31 15.80 2.20
N TRP A 176 17.60 15.07 1.32
CA TRP A 176 16.14 15.11 1.31
C TRP A 176 15.64 13.89 2.09
N SER A 177 15.21 14.17 3.30
CA SER A 177 14.61 13.16 4.18
C SER A 177 13.14 12.96 3.83
N THR A 178 12.39 12.24 4.67
CA THR A 178 10.97 11.96 4.43
C THR A 178 10.10 12.61 5.49
N ALA A 179 9.01 13.25 5.06
CA ALA A 179 7.89 13.59 5.91
C ALA A 179 6.58 13.09 5.31
N ILE A 180 5.59 12.85 6.15
CA ILE A 180 4.22 12.49 5.77
C ILE A 180 3.30 13.55 6.35
N PHE A 181 2.40 14.08 5.52
CA PHE A 181 1.39 15.04 5.94
C PHE A 181 0.00 14.46 5.74
N GLU A 182 -0.86 14.55 6.75
CA GLU A 182 -2.30 14.40 6.58
C GLU A 182 -2.92 15.76 6.29
N ILE A 183 -3.60 15.86 5.16
CA ILE A 183 -4.32 17.05 4.74
C ILE A 183 -5.83 16.84 4.86
N GLN A 184 -6.52 17.83 5.40
CA GLN A 184 -7.97 17.86 5.54
C GLN A 184 -8.56 18.90 4.60
N PRO A 185 -9.56 18.57 3.76
CA PRO A 185 -10.30 19.55 2.96
C PRO A 185 -10.90 20.65 3.83
N ASP A 186 -10.71 21.91 3.46
CA ASP A 186 -11.13 23.09 4.25
C ASP A 186 -12.57 23.55 3.97
N GLY A 187 -13.27 22.87 3.04
CA GLY A 187 -14.61 23.22 2.61
C GLY A 187 -14.69 24.46 1.72
N ASN A 188 -13.56 25.06 1.36
CA ASN A 188 -13.47 26.27 0.51
C ASN A 188 -12.67 26.05 -0.78
N GLY A 189 -12.44 24.79 -1.14
CA GLY A 189 -11.71 24.40 -2.35
C GLY A 189 -10.21 24.17 -2.14
N GLY A 190 -9.73 24.24 -0.90
CA GLY A 190 -8.37 23.91 -0.47
C GLY A 190 -8.33 22.81 0.56
N ALA A 191 -7.15 22.60 1.17
CA ALA A 191 -6.95 21.72 2.31
C ALA A 191 -5.87 22.28 3.24
N ILE A 192 -5.89 21.87 4.51
CA ILE A 192 -4.93 22.25 5.55
C ILE A 192 -4.25 20.99 6.10
N VAL A 193 -3.00 21.13 6.55
CA VAL A 193 -2.31 20.07 7.28
C VAL A 193 -2.90 19.95 8.68
N VAL A 194 -3.25 18.72 9.08
CA VAL A 194 -3.84 18.42 10.41
C VAL A 194 -2.99 17.45 11.22
N TRP A 195 -2.09 16.70 10.57
CA TRP A 195 -1.12 15.82 11.21
C TRP A 195 0.14 15.74 10.35
N GLU A 196 1.30 15.53 11.00
CA GLU A 196 2.58 15.36 10.33
C GLU A 196 3.48 14.39 11.10
N TRP A 197 4.32 13.68 10.36
CA TRP A 197 5.36 12.78 10.86
C TRP A 197 6.65 12.99 10.03
N HIS A 198 7.81 12.98 10.70
CA HIS A 198 9.10 13.20 10.08
C HIS A 198 10.09 12.12 10.51
N ILE A 199 10.71 11.42 9.53
CA ILE A 199 11.78 10.46 9.85
C ILE A 199 12.92 11.14 10.63
N TRP A 200 13.07 12.45 10.46
CA TRP A 200 14.12 13.25 11.09
C TRP A 200 14.06 13.22 12.62
N ASP A 201 12.94 12.98 13.20
CA ASP A 201 12.71 12.92 14.64
C ASP A 201 13.00 11.52 15.22
N HIS A 202 13.27 10.51 14.34
CA HIS A 202 13.43 9.10 14.70
C HIS A 202 14.79 8.54 14.26
N LEU A 203 15.82 9.36 14.31
CA LEU A 203 17.18 9.01 13.88
C LEU A 203 18.04 8.52 15.03
N ILE A 204 18.93 7.56 14.71
CA ILE A 204 20.01 7.07 15.58
C ILE A 204 21.35 7.13 14.84
N GLN A 205 22.45 7.20 15.59
CA GLN A 205 23.80 7.04 15.08
C GLN A 205 24.73 6.49 16.17
N ASP A 206 25.79 5.80 15.79
CA ASP A 206 26.76 5.18 16.69
C ASP A 206 28.18 5.82 16.60
N VAL A 207 28.30 6.98 15.96
CA VAL A 207 29.58 7.62 15.60
C VAL A 207 30.02 8.67 16.60
N ASP A 208 29.13 9.60 16.98
CA ASP A 208 29.43 10.67 17.91
C ASP A 208 28.63 10.56 19.21
N SER A 209 29.32 10.14 20.27
CA SER A 209 28.70 9.94 21.58
C SER A 209 28.36 11.23 22.34
N SER A 210 28.61 12.39 21.72
CA SER A 210 28.20 13.69 22.29
C SER A 210 26.83 14.15 21.83
N ASP A 211 26.26 13.52 20.81
CA ASP A 211 24.94 13.86 20.25
C ASP A 211 23.82 13.10 20.96
N ASP A 212 22.65 13.73 21.08
CA ASP A 212 21.51 13.20 21.82
C ASP A 212 20.93 11.92 21.20
N ASN A 213 21.10 11.71 19.88
CA ASN A 213 20.67 10.53 19.14
C ASN A 213 21.71 9.41 19.07
N TYR A 214 22.77 9.48 19.90
CA TYR A 214 23.78 8.43 19.97
C TYR A 214 23.26 7.17 20.64
N GLY A 215 23.46 6.02 19.98
CA GLY A 215 23.10 4.71 20.53
C GLY A 215 23.72 3.55 19.75
N VAL A 216 23.50 2.33 20.20
CA VAL A 216 23.86 1.12 19.47
C VAL A 216 22.72 0.81 18.49
N VAL A 217 22.95 0.93 17.20
CA VAL A 217 21.92 0.79 16.15
C VAL A 217 21.16 -0.54 16.28
N ALA A 218 21.88 -1.65 16.54
CA ALA A 218 21.25 -2.96 16.71
C ALA A 218 20.32 -3.08 17.93
N ASP A 219 20.45 -2.23 18.93
CA ASP A 219 19.59 -2.24 20.13
C ASP A 219 18.31 -1.42 19.93
N HIS A 220 18.23 -0.62 18.84
CA HIS A 220 17.13 0.30 18.54
C HIS A 220 16.56 0.08 17.14
N PRO A 221 15.94 -1.08 16.85
CA PRO A 221 15.33 -1.34 15.54
C PRO A 221 14.13 -0.40 15.24
N GLU A 222 13.60 0.27 16.27
CA GLU A 222 12.52 1.26 16.14
C GLU A 222 13.00 2.61 15.56
N LEU A 223 14.32 2.83 15.46
CA LEU A 223 14.92 4.06 14.94
C LEU A 223 15.66 3.80 13.62
N PHE A 224 15.96 4.88 12.89
CA PHE A 224 16.65 4.79 11.62
C PHE A 224 18.09 5.33 11.70
N ASP A 225 19.08 4.52 11.29
CA ASP A 225 20.47 4.95 11.25
C ASP A 225 20.67 6.03 10.18
N ILE A 226 21.00 7.26 10.61
CA ILE A 226 21.24 8.40 9.72
C ILE A 226 22.40 8.16 8.75
N ASN A 227 23.31 7.24 9.06
CA ASN A 227 24.46 6.89 8.23
C ASN A 227 24.17 5.81 7.18
N ASN A 228 22.98 5.22 7.22
CA ASN A 228 22.60 4.21 6.26
C ASN A 228 22.35 4.79 4.85
N GLY A 229 22.78 4.05 3.85
CA GLY A 229 22.56 4.37 2.43
C GLY A 229 23.28 5.61 1.91
N ASN A 230 23.16 5.84 0.62
CA ASN A 230 23.69 7.01 -0.07
C ASN A 230 22.67 8.17 -0.07
N VAL A 231 23.14 9.41 -0.17
CA VAL A 231 22.26 10.58 -0.25
C VAL A 231 22.31 11.18 -1.65
N GLY A 232 21.27 10.89 -2.42
CA GLY A 232 21.11 11.43 -3.76
C GLY A 232 22.16 10.97 -4.78
N SER A 233 22.19 11.66 -5.89
CA SER A 233 23.09 11.34 -7.00
C SER A 233 23.50 12.60 -7.79
N SER A 234 24.52 12.43 -8.65
CA SER A 234 24.96 13.50 -9.58
C SER A 234 24.12 13.56 -10.86
N GLY A 235 23.20 12.63 -11.08
CA GLY A 235 22.35 12.52 -12.27
C GLY A 235 21.07 11.77 -11.97
N GLY A 236 20.24 11.58 -13.00
CA GLY A 236 18.94 10.91 -12.90
C GLY A 236 17.83 11.76 -13.51
N PRO A 237 16.56 11.39 -13.34
CA PRO A 237 15.45 12.24 -13.74
C PRO A 237 15.54 13.61 -13.06
N GLY A 238 15.50 14.70 -13.85
CA GLY A 238 15.64 16.06 -13.34
C GLY A 238 17.08 16.54 -13.04
N GLY A 239 18.10 15.66 -13.13
CA GLY A 239 19.50 16.00 -12.88
C GLY A 239 20.00 15.60 -11.48
N PRO A 240 20.93 16.38 -10.87
CA PRO A 240 21.40 16.11 -9.53
C PRO A 240 20.27 16.19 -8.50
N ASN A 241 20.24 15.24 -7.56
CA ASN A 241 19.26 15.19 -6.48
C ASN A 241 19.92 14.85 -5.13
N ALA A 242 19.17 14.97 -4.05
CA ALA A 242 19.60 14.66 -2.70
C ALA A 242 18.65 13.66 -2.00
N ASP A 243 17.92 12.90 -2.78
CA ASP A 243 16.94 11.91 -2.34
C ASP A 243 17.63 10.79 -1.52
N TRP A 244 17.19 10.59 -0.30
CA TRP A 244 17.84 9.65 0.61
C TRP A 244 17.09 8.33 0.74
N MET A 245 15.78 8.39 0.96
CA MET A 245 15.00 7.19 1.22
C MET A 245 14.20 6.70 0.02
N HIS A 246 13.79 7.62 -0.84
CA HIS A 246 12.93 7.35 -1.99
C HIS A 246 11.68 6.56 -1.60
N ILE A 247 10.90 7.10 -0.63
CA ILE A 247 9.63 6.49 -0.26
C ILE A 247 8.69 6.54 -1.45
N ASN A 248 8.18 5.40 -1.88
CA ASN A 248 7.45 5.28 -3.15
C ASN A 248 6.03 4.74 -3.04
N ALA A 249 5.62 4.33 -1.85
CA ALA A 249 4.26 3.89 -1.58
C ALA A 249 3.90 4.14 -0.13
N ILE A 250 2.61 4.39 0.11
CA ILE A 250 1.99 4.57 1.42
C ILE A 250 0.65 3.84 1.42
N SER A 251 0.31 3.19 2.51
CA SER A 251 -1.01 2.59 2.72
C SER A 251 -1.42 2.72 4.17
N TYR A 252 -2.73 2.72 4.43
CA TYR A 252 -3.32 2.92 5.74
C TYR A 252 -4.17 1.73 6.19
N ASN A 253 -3.99 1.33 7.43
CA ASN A 253 -4.80 0.29 8.09
C ASN A 253 -5.75 0.94 9.10
N SER A 254 -7.03 1.05 8.77
CA SER A 254 -8.03 1.67 9.63
C SER A 254 -8.38 0.87 10.88
N GLN A 255 -8.12 -0.45 10.90
CA GLN A 255 -8.37 -1.30 12.07
C GLN A 255 -7.38 -0.99 13.20
N PHE A 256 -6.13 -0.75 12.84
CA PHE A 256 -5.04 -0.52 13.79
C PHE A 256 -4.62 0.95 13.88
N ASP A 257 -5.13 1.81 13.00
CA ASP A 257 -4.71 3.20 12.85
C ASP A 257 -3.20 3.31 12.61
N GLN A 258 -2.71 2.54 11.63
CA GLN A 258 -1.30 2.43 11.27
C GLN A 258 -1.08 2.80 9.80
N ILE A 259 0.09 3.37 9.53
CA ILE A 259 0.58 3.66 8.17
C ILE A 259 1.75 2.72 7.85
N VAL A 260 1.77 2.14 6.64
CA VAL A 260 2.95 1.48 6.09
C VAL A 260 3.52 2.31 4.94
N ILE A 261 4.84 2.43 4.89
CA ILE A 261 5.59 3.08 3.81
C ILE A 261 6.69 2.17 3.28
N SER A 262 7.07 2.36 2.01
CA SER A 262 8.12 1.59 1.33
C SER A 262 9.27 2.48 0.92
N SER A 263 10.49 2.16 1.39
CA SER A 263 11.74 2.83 1.02
C SER A 263 12.50 2.02 -0.04
N ARG A 264 12.51 2.53 -1.26
CA ARG A 264 13.20 1.90 -2.39
C ARG A 264 14.72 1.81 -2.20
N PHE A 265 15.34 2.88 -1.67
CA PHE A 265 16.80 2.95 -1.57
C PHE A 265 17.37 2.21 -0.35
N HIS A 266 16.50 1.75 0.53
CA HIS A 266 16.89 0.95 1.70
C HIS A 266 16.39 -0.48 1.63
N ASP A 267 15.61 -0.83 0.58
CA ASP A 267 15.04 -2.17 0.40
C ASP A 267 14.21 -2.61 1.64
N GLU A 268 13.44 -1.66 2.20
CA GLU A 268 12.68 -1.88 3.44
C GLU A 268 11.29 -1.24 3.38
N ILE A 269 10.39 -1.82 4.18
CA ILE A 269 9.11 -1.19 4.53
C ILE A 269 9.11 -0.83 6.02
N PHE A 270 8.32 0.17 6.40
CA PHE A 270 8.18 0.63 7.79
C PHE A 270 6.72 0.81 8.14
N VAL A 271 6.33 0.42 9.37
CA VAL A 271 5.00 0.69 9.93
C VAL A 271 5.16 1.69 11.08
N ILE A 272 4.31 2.72 11.06
CA ILE A 272 4.25 3.79 12.07
C ILE A 272 2.85 3.93 12.65
N ASP A 273 2.76 4.46 13.89
CA ASP A 273 1.50 4.74 14.59
C ASP A 273 0.89 6.05 14.11
N HIS A 274 -0.26 5.99 13.43
CA HIS A 274 -1.00 7.17 13.00
C HIS A 274 -1.95 7.72 14.08
N SER A 275 -2.23 6.96 15.15
CA SER A 275 -3.10 7.38 16.24
C SER A 275 -2.52 8.49 17.13
N THR A 276 -1.29 8.91 16.82
CA THR A 276 -0.56 9.99 17.50
C THR A 276 -1.10 11.37 17.13
N SER A 277 -0.98 12.35 18.04
CA SER A 277 -0.94 13.76 17.65
C SER A 277 0.39 14.07 16.95
N SER A 278 0.50 15.18 16.19
CA SER A 278 1.79 15.59 15.59
C SER A 278 2.90 15.77 16.62
N GLU A 279 2.57 16.20 17.85
CA GLU A 279 3.55 16.33 18.95
C GLU A 279 4.04 14.96 19.43
N GLU A 280 3.15 13.95 19.53
CA GLU A 280 3.52 12.58 19.87
C GLU A 280 4.27 11.90 18.71
N ALA A 281 3.86 12.16 17.46
CA ALA A 281 4.51 11.67 16.26
C ALA A 281 5.96 12.19 16.09
N ALA A 282 6.30 13.34 16.66
CA ALA A 282 7.66 13.88 16.73
C ALA A 282 8.48 13.34 17.93
N GLY A 283 7.93 12.43 18.72
CA GLY A 283 8.56 11.89 19.92
C GLY A 283 8.59 10.37 19.94
N HIS A 284 9.10 9.83 21.05
CA HIS A 284 9.29 8.39 21.24
C HIS A 284 8.27 7.76 22.19
N ILE A 285 7.21 8.50 22.54
CA ILE A 285 6.13 8.05 23.44
C ILE A 285 4.80 8.64 23.00
N GLY A 286 3.69 7.95 23.24
CA GLY A 286 2.34 8.38 22.88
C GLY A 286 1.71 7.47 21.84
N GLY A 287 0.54 7.83 21.34
CA GLY A 287 -0.26 7.02 20.46
C GLY A 287 -0.81 5.75 21.11
N ASN A 288 -1.47 4.90 20.33
CA ASN A 288 -2.07 3.64 20.82
C ASN A 288 -1.03 2.60 21.19
N TYR A 289 0.18 2.68 20.62
CA TYR A 289 1.26 1.70 20.81
C TYR A 289 2.32 2.18 21.80
N GLY A 290 2.25 3.45 22.25
CA GLY A 290 3.13 3.99 23.28
C GLY A 290 4.54 4.33 22.81
N MET A 291 4.81 4.29 21.50
CA MET A 291 6.12 4.50 20.90
C MET A 291 6.24 5.85 20.15
N GLY A 292 5.19 6.71 20.25
CA GLY A 292 5.15 7.95 19.47
C GLY A 292 5.23 7.66 17.97
N GLY A 293 6.11 8.35 17.26
CA GLY A 293 6.32 8.14 15.81
C GLY A 293 7.44 7.16 15.46
N ASP A 294 8.02 6.42 16.43
CA ASP A 294 9.00 5.38 16.16
C ASP A 294 8.41 4.22 15.37
N PHE A 295 9.24 3.45 14.67
CA PHE A 295 8.78 2.32 13.89
C PHE A 295 8.19 1.22 14.79
N LEU A 296 6.95 0.84 14.52
CA LEU A 296 6.31 -0.34 15.12
C LEU A 296 6.83 -1.63 14.50
N TYR A 297 7.23 -1.57 13.23
CA TYR A 297 7.69 -2.71 12.44
C TYR A 297 8.50 -2.24 11.24
N ARG A 298 9.47 -3.05 10.85
CA ARG A 298 10.24 -2.87 9.61
C ARG A 298 10.63 -4.22 9.04
N TRP A 299 10.72 -4.32 7.70
CA TRP A 299 11.03 -5.58 7.05
C TRP A 299 11.61 -5.38 5.65
N GLY A 300 12.51 -6.28 5.24
CA GLY A 300 13.12 -6.32 3.91
C GLY A 300 14.62 -6.41 3.95
N ASN A 301 15.31 -5.48 4.65
CA ASN A 301 16.76 -5.46 4.77
C ASN A 301 17.22 -5.18 6.22
N PRO A 302 17.32 -6.19 7.06
CA PRO A 302 17.65 -5.99 8.47
C PRO A 302 19.10 -5.52 8.70
N GLN A 303 19.97 -5.52 7.69
CA GLN A 303 21.31 -4.96 7.81
C GLN A 303 21.28 -3.43 8.00
N ASN A 304 20.17 -2.77 7.64
CA ASN A 304 19.97 -1.33 7.87
C ASN A 304 19.87 -0.95 9.36
N TYR A 305 19.68 -1.92 10.24
CA TYR A 305 19.69 -1.75 11.70
C TYR A 305 20.60 -2.78 12.39
N ASP A 306 21.71 -3.12 11.72
CA ASP A 306 22.78 -3.97 12.23
C ASP A 306 22.33 -5.34 12.74
N ARG A 307 21.25 -5.90 12.19
CA ARG A 307 20.77 -7.25 12.48
C ARG A 307 20.75 -8.10 11.21
N GLY A 308 20.72 -9.42 11.39
CA GLY A 308 20.68 -10.36 10.27
C GLY A 308 21.97 -10.36 9.42
N ASN A 309 21.83 -10.86 8.20
CA ASN A 309 22.91 -11.00 7.22
C ASN A 309 22.35 -10.97 5.80
N ASN A 310 23.20 -11.17 4.76
CA ASN A 310 22.76 -11.10 3.35
C ASN A 310 21.63 -12.07 2.96
N SER A 311 21.43 -13.18 3.70
CA SER A 311 20.31 -14.09 3.41
C SER A 311 18.98 -13.61 3.98
N ASP A 312 19.03 -12.64 4.89
CA ASP A 312 17.83 -12.02 5.49
C ASP A 312 17.40 -10.77 4.72
N HIS A 313 18.19 -10.33 3.72
CA HIS A 313 17.88 -9.25 2.81
C HIS A 313 16.98 -9.78 1.68
N ILE A 314 15.68 -9.55 1.78
CA ILE A 314 14.63 -10.15 0.94
C ILE A 314 14.15 -9.19 -0.14
N LEU A 315 13.96 -7.91 0.19
CA LEU A 315 13.45 -6.91 -0.75
C LEU A 315 14.57 -6.26 -1.55
N GLY A 316 14.22 -5.72 -2.71
CA GLY A 316 15.11 -4.89 -3.51
C GLY A 316 14.33 -3.99 -4.46
N ASP A 317 14.60 -2.67 -4.40
CA ASP A 317 13.96 -1.66 -5.24
C ASP A 317 12.42 -1.72 -5.24
N GLN A 318 11.78 -2.27 -4.22
CA GLN A 318 10.35 -2.61 -4.18
C GLN A 318 9.43 -1.39 -4.27
N HIS A 319 8.17 -1.63 -4.73
CA HIS A 319 7.11 -0.64 -4.87
C HIS A 319 5.76 -1.19 -4.39
N SER A 320 4.79 -0.28 -4.19
CA SER A 320 3.37 -0.61 -4.02
C SER A 320 3.03 -1.44 -2.78
N ILE A 321 3.74 -1.21 -1.65
CA ILE A 321 3.34 -1.84 -0.38
C ILE A 321 1.89 -1.49 -0.04
N ASN A 322 1.10 -2.49 0.32
CA ASN A 322 -0.24 -2.30 0.85
C ASN A 322 -0.65 -3.48 1.74
N TRP A 323 -1.59 -3.24 2.66
CA TRP A 323 -2.29 -4.31 3.36
C TRP A 323 -3.30 -4.98 2.45
N ILE A 324 -3.42 -6.29 2.59
CA ILE A 324 -4.58 -7.00 2.03
C ILE A 324 -5.79 -6.66 2.89
N PRO A 325 -6.87 -6.10 2.28
CA PRO A 325 -8.03 -5.60 3.01
C PRO A 325 -8.78 -6.68 3.80
N SER A 326 -9.50 -6.25 4.83
CA SER A 326 -10.40 -7.13 5.57
C SER A 326 -11.45 -7.78 4.67
N GLY A 327 -11.72 -9.07 4.90
CA GLY A 327 -12.63 -9.88 4.09
C GLY A 327 -12.01 -10.47 2.81
N TYR A 328 -10.76 -10.11 2.45
CA TYR A 328 -10.06 -10.67 1.29
C TYR A 328 -9.16 -11.85 1.71
N PRO A 329 -8.94 -12.84 0.82
CA PRO A 329 -7.97 -13.89 1.09
C PRO A 329 -6.57 -13.32 1.36
N GLY A 330 -6.00 -13.66 2.52
CA GLY A 330 -4.76 -13.07 3.01
C GLY A 330 -4.94 -11.79 3.86
N GLU A 331 -6.17 -11.49 4.30
CA GLU A 331 -6.48 -10.34 5.16
C GLU A 331 -5.41 -10.09 6.23
N GLY A 332 -4.93 -8.84 6.32
CA GLY A 332 -3.93 -8.40 7.28
C GLY A 332 -2.48 -8.70 6.88
N ASN A 333 -2.24 -9.50 5.84
CA ASN A 333 -0.92 -9.64 5.25
C ASN A 333 -0.53 -8.39 4.45
N PHE A 334 0.75 -8.24 4.21
CA PHE A 334 1.27 -7.27 3.25
C PHE A 334 1.43 -7.90 1.87
N ILE A 335 1.19 -7.09 0.83
CA ILE A 335 1.52 -7.41 -0.55
C ILE A 335 2.24 -6.22 -1.19
N LEU A 336 3.24 -6.50 -2.02
CA LEU A 336 4.04 -5.48 -2.72
C LEU A 336 4.63 -6.07 -4.03
N PHE A 337 5.23 -5.22 -4.86
CA PHE A 337 6.03 -5.63 -6.00
C PHE A 337 7.53 -5.48 -5.68
N ASN A 338 8.27 -6.61 -5.66
CA ASN A 338 9.71 -6.66 -5.42
C ASN A 338 10.46 -6.59 -6.76
N ASN A 339 10.91 -5.38 -7.14
CA ASN A 339 11.47 -5.14 -8.46
C ASN A 339 12.78 -5.88 -8.73
N SER A 340 13.62 -6.08 -7.71
CA SER A 340 14.86 -6.85 -7.88
C SER A 340 14.61 -8.34 -8.13
N ALA A 341 13.51 -8.88 -7.62
CA ALA A 341 13.05 -10.24 -7.90
C ALA A 341 12.17 -10.32 -9.16
N ASN A 342 11.63 -9.16 -9.61
CA ASN A 342 10.68 -9.06 -10.72
C ASN A 342 9.37 -9.84 -10.47
N GLU A 343 8.86 -9.79 -9.25
CA GLU A 343 7.66 -10.50 -8.83
C GLU A 343 6.89 -9.74 -7.75
N ALA A 344 5.60 -9.96 -7.68
CA ALA A 344 4.81 -9.55 -6.54
C ALA A 344 4.96 -10.59 -5.42
N VAL A 345 5.06 -10.13 -4.18
CA VAL A 345 5.22 -10.99 -3.02
C VAL A 345 4.20 -10.66 -1.95
N GLU A 346 3.70 -11.70 -1.27
CA GLU A 346 2.84 -11.59 -0.09
C GLU A 346 3.56 -12.18 1.12
N PHE A 347 3.49 -11.49 2.26
CA PHE A 347 4.04 -12.00 3.52
C PHE A 347 3.16 -11.64 4.70
N SER A 348 3.20 -12.48 5.76
CA SER A 348 2.42 -12.30 6.97
C SER A 348 3.31 -11.72 8.07
N PRO A 349 3.09 -10.46 8.50
CA PRO A 349 3.87 -9.86 9.56
C PRO A 349 3.62 -10.56 10.90
N PRO A 350 4.59 -10.56 11.83
CA PRO A 350 4.42 -11.11 13.18
C PRO A 350 3.63 -10.13 14.07
N VAL A 351 2.33 -9.99 13.81
CA VAL A 351 1.44 -9.02 14.47
C VAL A 351 0.33 -9.72 15.23
N ASP A 352 -0.07 -9.21 16.39
CA ASP A 352 -1.22 -9.72 17.14
C ASP A 352 -2.54 -9.04 16.72
N GLN A 353 -3.63 -9.51 17.34
CA GLN A 353 -4.99 -8.99 17.08
C GLN A 353 -5.19 -7.51 17.50
N ASN A 354 -4.24 -6.91 18.22
CA ASN A 354 -4.26 -5.52 18.65
C ASN A 354 -3.33 -4.62 17.80
N GLY A 355 -2.67 -5.18 16.77
CA GLY A 355 -1.74 -4.44 15.92
C GLY A 355 -0.32 -4.31 16.51
N VAL A 356 0.03 -5.11 17.50
CA VAL A 356 1.37 -5.10 18.12
C VAL A 356 2.27 -6.09 17.40
N TYR A 357 3.40 -5.61 16.90
CA TYR A 357 4.40 -6.43 16.20
C TYR A 357 5.41 -7.02 17.17
N TYR A 358 5.86 -8.23 16.87
CA TYR A 358 6.84 -8.95 17.69
C TYR A 358 8.20 -9.01 17.02
N ILE A 359 9.23 -8.83 17.83
CA ILE A 359 10.61 -9.05 17.45
C ILE A 359 11.30 -9.83 18.57
N ASP A 360 12.07 -10.85 18.22
CA ASP A 360 12.92 -11.57 19.17
C ASP A 360 14.20 -10.78 19.45
N ASP A 361 14.65 -10.78 20.70
CA ASP A 361 15.82 -10.03 21.14
C ASP A 361 17.09 -10.43 20.34
N GLY A 362 17.72 -9.45 19.71
CA GLY A 362 18.90 -9.61 18.86
C GLY A 362 18.66 -10.22 17.48
N TYR A 363 17.42 -10.57 17.12
CA TYR A 363 17.07 -11.07 15.79
C TYR A 363 16.44 -9.96 14.93
N PRO A 364 16.42 -10.09 13.60
CA PRO A 364 15.64 -9.21 12.73
C PRO A 364 14.13 -9.43 12.92
N TYR A 365 13.33 -8.47 12.49
CA TYR A 365 11.88 -8.70 12.35
C TYR A 365 11.61 -9.80 11.32
N GLY A 366 10.71 -10.74 11.69
CA GLY A 366 10.17 -11.73 10.76
C GLY A 366 9.09 -11.14 9.82
N PRO A 367 8.59 -11.93 8.87
CA PRO A 367 8.91 -13.35 8.65
C PRO A 367 10.24 -13.55 7.93
N GLU A 368 10.78 -14.79 7.98
CA GLU A 368 11.99 -15.16 7.24
C GLU A 368 11.72 -15.39 5.74
N ASP A 369 10.48 -15.75 5.38
CA ASP A 369 10.07 -16.09 4.02
C ASP A 369 8.74 -15.42 3.64
N THR A 370 8.52 -15.24 2.34
CA THR A 370 7.22 -14.90 1.76
C THR A 370 6.28 -16.09 1.83
N ILE A 371 4.96 -15.86 1.74
CA ILE A 371 3.95 -16.93 1.71
C ILE A 371 3.37 -17.15 0.31
N TRP A 372 3.54 -16.19 -0.60
CA TRP A 372 3.16 -16.29 -2.00
C TRP A 372 4.02 -15.34 -2.83
N ASP A 373 4.39 -15.84 -4.02
CA ASP A 373 5.14 -15.09 -5.02
C ASP A 373 4.43 -15.25 -6.38
N SER A 374 4.37 -14.15 -7.15
CA SER A 374 3.78 -14.18 -8.49
C SER A 374 4.74 -14.84 -9.53
N PRO A 375 4.26 -15.15 -10.73
CA PRO A 375 5.15 -15.33 -11.87
C PRO A 375 6.03 -14.08 -12.11
N TYR A 376 7.12 -14.29 -12.88
CA TYR A 376 8.06 -13.24 -13.27
C TYR A 376 7.41 -12.19 -14.19
N TYR A 377 7.68 -10.91 -13.89
CA TYR A 377 7.37 -9.74 -14.70
C TYR A 377 8.64 -8.94 -14.97
N SER A 378 8.75 -8.25 -16.13
CA SER A 378 9.99 -7.55 -16.50
C SER A 378 9.96 -6.06 -16.14
N THR A 379 9.43 -5.70 -14.97
CA THR A 379 9.32 -4.30 -14.54
C THR A 379 10.47 -3.93 -13.60
N GLU A 380 11.34 -3.01 -14.05
CA GLU A 380 12.52 -2.55 -13.28
C GLU A 380 12.16 -1.40 -12.32
N MET A 381 11.09 -0.67 -12.60
CA MET A 381 10.65 0.50 -11.81
C MET A 381 9.14 0.50 -11.64
N GLN A 382 8.67 0.91 -10.47
CA GLN A 382 7.24 0.94 -10.15
C GLN A 382 6.59 -0.46 -10.26
N GLY A 383 5.36 -0.54 -10.75
CA GLY A 383 4.59 -1.76 -10.70
C GLY A 383 3.76 -1.86 -9.44
N GLY A 384 2.80 -2.77 -9.41
CA GLY A 384 1.91 -2.91 -8.28
C GLY A 384 1.24 -4.27 -8.22
N ALA A 385 0.82 -4.62 -7.00
CA ALA A 385 0.08 -5.83 -6.72
C ALA A 385 -1.04 -5.53 -5.71
N PHE A 386 -2.26 -5.92 -6.05
CA PHE A 386 -3.42 -5.77 -5.18
C PHE A 386 -4.22 -7.07 -5.14
N ARG A 387 -4.43 -7.60 -3.94
CA ARG A 387 -5.30 -8.76 -3.74
C ARG A 387 -6.75 -8.37 -4.01
N LEU A 388 -7.49 -9.24 -4.70
CA LEU A 388 -8.90 -9.06 -5.02
C LEU A 388 -9.78 -9.93 -4.11
N PRO A 389 -11.09 -9.58 -3.94
CA PRO A 389 -12.00 -10.32 -3.06
C PRO A 389 -12.16 -11.80 -3.39
N ASN A 390 -11.99 -12.20 -4.66
CA ASN A 390 -12.06 -13.59 -5.11
C ASN A 390 -10.74 -14.37 -4.92
N GLY A 391 -9.69 -13.74 -4.36
CA GLY A 391 -8.38 -14.32 -4.14
C GLY A 391 -7.41 -14.20 -5.32
N ASN A 392 -7.84 -13.67 -6.46
CA ASN A 392 -6.94 -13.27 -7.54
C ASN A 392 -6.09 -12.07 -7.13
N THR A 393 -5.03 -11.82 -7.87
CA THR A 393 -4.18 -10.64 -7.67
C THR A 393 -4.15 -9.81 -8.95
N LEU A 394 -4.40 -8.52 -8.84
CA LEU A 394 -4.20 -7.56 -9.92
C LEU A 394 -2.73 -7.15 -9.91
N ILE A 395 -2.00 -7.42 -10.98
CA ILE A 395 -0.60 -7.05 -11.17
C ILE A 395 -0.53 -5.93 -12.21
N THR A 396 0.32 -4.95 -11.98
CA THR A 396 0.68 -3.93 -12.98
C THR A 396 2.15 -4.09 -13.33
N ASP A 397 2.46 -4.44 -14.58
CA ASP A 397 3.80 -4.36 -15.16
C ASP A 397 3.96 -2.95 -15.75
N CYS A 398 4.69 -2.09 -15.03
CA CYS A 398 4.79 -0.68 -15.36
C CYS A 398 5.48 -0.46 -16.71
N ASP A 399 6.59 -1.13 -16.97
CA ASP A 399 7.44 -0.90 -18.14
C ASP A 399 6.80 -1.39 -19.43
N SER A 400 5.95 -2.41 -19.34
CA SER A 400 5.15 -2.93 -20.45
C SER A 400 3.82 -2.20 -20.61
N ALA A 401 3.41 -1.39 -19.63
CA ALA A 401 2.07 -0.81 -19.51
C ALA A 401 0.94 -1.85 -19.56
N ASP A 402 1.20 -3.02 -18.95
CA ASP A 402 0.29 -4.14 -18.87
C ASP A 402 -0.34 -4.23 -17.46
N ILE A 403 -1.62 -4.57 -17.44
CA ILE A 403 -2.36 -4.87 -16.21
C ILE A 403 -2.92 -6.29 -16.37
N GLU A 404 -2.62 -7.15 -15.42
CA GLU A 404 -3.08 -8.53 -15.44
C GLU A 404 -3.80 -8.89 -14.14
N GLU A 405 -4.87 -9.66 -14.25
CA GLU A 405 -5.45 -10.38 -13.13
C GLU A 405 -5.01 -11.83 -13.20
N ILE A 406 -4.33 -12.28 -12.16
CA ILE A 406 -3.83 -13.66 -12.06
C ILE A 406 -4.45 -14.39 -10.89
N THR A 407 -4.62 -15.70 -11.04
CA THR A 407 -5.04 -16.59 -9.96
C THR A 407 -3.92 -16.78 -8.94
N GLU A 408 -4.22 -17.35 -7.77
CA GLU A 408 -3.22 -17.77 -6.79
C GLU A 408 -2.13 -18.68 -7.39
N SER A 409 -2.49 -19.51 -8.40
CA SER A 409 -1.53 -20.37 -9.10
C SER A 409 -0.72 -19.67 -10.21
N GLY A 410 -0.88 -18.36 -10.39
CA GLY A 410 -0.17 -17.55 -11.37
C GLY A 410 -0.73 -17.62 -12.79
N SER A 411 -1.95 -18.13 -12.99
CA SER A 411 -2.59 -18.18 -14.32
C SER A 411 -3.31 -16.86 -14.60
N THR A 412 -2.99 -16.18 -15.71
CA THR A 412 -3.68 -14.97 -16.15
C THR A 412 -5.11 -15.31 -16.58
N VAL A 413 -6.08 -14.62 -15.97
CA VAL A 413 -7.53 -14.74 -16.26
C VAL A 413 -8.09 -13.51 -16.96
N TRP A 414 -7.44 -12.36 -16.82
CA TRP A 414 -7.78 -11.11 -17.52
C TRP A 414 -6.51 -10.29 -17.75
N SER A 415 -6.47 -9.52 -18.84
CA SER A 415 -5.36 -8.62 -19.12
C SER A 415 -5.78 -7.40 -19.93
N TYR A 416 -5.02 -6.33 -19.75
CA TYR A 416 -5.08 -5.10 -20.54
C TYR A 416 -3.69 -4.60 -20.84
N SER A 417 -3.40 -4.27 -22.10
CA SER A 417 -2.18 -3.61 -22.54
C SER A 417 -2.50 -2.22 -23.06
N HIS A 418 -1.88 -1.19 -22.49
CA HIS A 418 -2.10 0.18 -22.94
C HIS A 418 -1.34 0.43 -24.25
N PRO A 419 -2.01 0.93 -25.31
CA PRO A 419 -1.37 1.17 -26.59
C PRO A 419 -0.44 2.38 -26.52
N GLY A 420 0.74 2.25 -27.13
CA GLY A 420 1.71 3.34 -27.30
C GLY A 420 3.15 2.87 -27.19
N ASN A 421 4.05 3.50 -27.94
CA ASN A 421 5.47 3.25 -27.78
C ASN A 421 5.94 3.99 -26.52
N ASN A 422 6.63 3.29 -25.62
CA ASN A 422 7.08 3.78 -24.31
C ASN A 422 5.91 4.21 -23.37
N ALA A 423 4.75 3.57 -23.50
CA ALA A 423 3.70 3.71 -22.52
C ALA A 423 4.14 3.08 -21.19
N SER A 424 3.72 3.64 -20.07
CA SER A 424 3.91 3.08 -18.75
C SER A 424 2.62 3.26 -17.93
N ILE A 425 2.40 2.41 -16.94
CA ILE A 425 1.34 2.55 -15.94
C ILE A 425 1.99 2.29 -14.59
N ALA A 426 2.03 3.30 -13.72
CA ALA A 426 2.67 3.14 -12.42
C ALA A 426 2.04 2.01 -11.61
N ARG A 427 0.72 2.09 -11.43
CA ARG A 427 -0.12 1.10 -10.74
C ARG A 427 -1.56 1.20 -11.22
N ALA A 428 -2.32 0.13 -11.03
CA ALA A 428 -3.76 0.07 -11.25
C ALA A 428 -4.45 -0.56 -10.04
N GLN A 429 -5.70 -0.17 -9.80
CA GLN A 429 -6.55 -0.76 -8.78
C GLN A 429 -7.88 -1.21 -9.38
N LYS A 430 -8.44 -2.31 -8.86
CA LYS A 430 -9.74 -2.82 -9.31
C LYS A 430 -10.75 -2.76 -8.17
N TYR A 431 -11.86 -2.07 -8.43
CA TYR A 431 -12.94 -1.84 -7.47
C TYR A 431 -14.09 -2.80 -7.75
N PRO A 432 -14.68 -3.47 -6.73
CA PRO A 432 -15.91 -4.25 -6.86
C PRO A 432 -17.05 -3.42 -7.44
N LEU A 433 -18.01 -4.03 -8.12
CA LEU A 433 -19.14 -3.31 -8.70
C LEU A 433 -20.01 -2.60 -7.66
N ASP A 434 -20.08 -3.15 -6.46
CA ASP A 434 -20.80 -2.66 -5.29
C ASP A 434 -19.97 -1.79 -4.33
N TYR A 435 -18.74 -1.42 -4.72
CA TYR A 435 -17.79 -0.72 -3.83
C TYR A 435 -18.34 0.61 -3.28
N PHE A 436 -19.17 1.32 -4.04
CA PHE A 436 -19.78 2.59 -3.66
C PHE A 436 -21.32 2.49 -3.49
N GLU A 437 -21.85 1.29 -3.49
CA GLU A 437 -23.23 1.09 -3.05
C GLU A 437 -23.27 1.29 -1.53
N GLU A 438 -24.37 1.87 -1.04
CA GLU A 438 -24.59 1.82 0.41
C GLU A 438 -24.55 0.35 0.82
N VAL A 439 -23.58 -0.03 1.63
CA VAL A 439 -23.78 -1.19 2.48
C VAL A 439 -25.01 -0.79 3.29
N ASP A 440 -26.14 -1.40 3.01
CA ASP A 440 -27.26 -1.42 3.95
C ASP A 440 -26.71 -2.12 5.20
N ASP A 441 -25.99 -1.37 6.01
CA ASP A 441 -25.66 -1.72 7.38
C ASP A 441 -27.00 -1.76 8.12
N GLY A 442 -27.85 -2.64 7.67
CA GLY A 442 -29.08 -2.99 8.34
C GLY A 442 -28.66 -3.27 9.76
N ILE A 443 -29.09 -2.41 10.69
CA ILE A 443 -28.66 -2.43 12.08
C ILE A 443 -28.58 -3.89 12.49
N LEU A 444 -27.37 -4.40 12.81
CA LEU A 444 -27.15 -5.84 13.05
C LEU A 444 -28.18 -6.32 14.08
N GLY A 445 -29.17 -7.11 13.63
CA GLY A 445 -30.32 -7.51 14.44
C GLY A 445 -31.63 -6.79 14.10
N ASP A 446 -31.66 -5.84 13.18
CA ASP A 446 -32.89 -5.28 12.57
C ASP A 446 -33.41 -6.27 11.51
N ILE A 447 -34.20 -7.22 11.98
CA ILE A 447 -34.69 -8.34 11.15
C ILE A 447 -35.88 -7.90 10.28
N ASN A 448 -36.58 -6.85 10.67
CA ASN A 448 -37.73 -6.32 9.94
C ASN A 448 -37.37 -5.21 8.95
N GLY A 449 -36.13 -4.68 8.98
CA GLY A 449 -35.63 -3.67 8.06
C GLY A 449 -36.25 -2.28 8.27
N ASP A 450 -36.77 -1.98 9.52
CA ASP A 450 -37.39 -0.68 9.79
C ASP A 450 -36.41 0.40 10.28
N GLY A 451 -35.10 0.08 10.38
CA GLY A 451 -34.03 0.96 10.85
C GLY A 451 -34.01 1.19 12.36
N ILE A 452 -34.77 0.40 13.14
CA ILE A 452 -34.87 0.56 14.61
C ILE A 452 -34.67 -0.79 15.31
N LEU A 453 -33.53 -0.99 15.95
CA LEU A 453 -33.29 -2.18 16.77
C LEU A 453 -34.20 -2.19 17.98
N ASN A 454 -35.21 -3.08 18.00
CA ASN A 454 -36.20 -3.15 19.07
C ASN A 454 -36.73 -4.59 19.30
N ILE A 455 -37.76 -4.73 20.18
CA ILE A 455 -38.31 -6.03 20.55
C ILE A 455 -38.98 -6.77 19.36
N LEU A 456 -39.39 -6.05 18.32
CA LEU A 456 -40.04 -6.67 17.15
C LEU A 456 -39.05 -7.54 16.38
N ASP A 457 -37.80 -7.14 16.28
CA ASP A 457 -36.72 -7.90 15.63
C ASP A 457 -36.47 -9.23 16.37
N ILE A 458 -36.44 -9.17 17.70
CA ILE A 458 -36.29 -10.36 18.53
C ILE A 458 -37.48 -11.31 18.32
N VAL A 459 -38.69 -10.79 18.22
CA VAL A 459 -39.92 -11.61 17.99
C VAL A 459 -39.84 -12.27 16.63
N ILE A 460 -39.42 -11.57 15.57
CA ILE A 460 -39.26 -12.14 14.23
C ILE A 460 -38.18 -13.20 14.22
N LEU A 461 -37.02 -12.93 14.83
CA LEU A 461 -35.92 -13.91 14.93
C LEU A 461 -36.37 -15.20 15.65
N VAL A 462 -37.10 -15.08 16.77
CA VAL A 462 -37.63 -16.20 17.50
C VAL A 462 -38.65 -17.00 16.65
N ASN A 463 -39.53 -16.32 15.89
CA ASN A 463 -40.46 -16.96 15.00
C ASN A 463 -39.75 -17.70 13.85
N LEU A 464 -38.72 -17.12 13.27
CA LEU A 464 -37.86 -17.77 12.26
C LEU A 464 -37.19 -19.05 12.81
N ILE A 465 -36.65 -18.99 14.01
CA ILE A 465 -36.02 -20.14 14.70
C ILE A 465 -37.03 -21.22 14.98
N LEU A 466 -38.27 -20.87 15.36
CA LEU A 466 -39.34 -21.80 15.69
C LEU A 466 -40.13 -22.31 14.47
N GLY A 467 -39.78 -21.84 13.25
CA GLY A 467 -40.46 -22.24 12.01
C GLY A 467 -41.92 -21.80 11.95
N LYS A 468 -42.26 -20.65 12.52
CA LYS A 468 -43.64 -20.08 12.58
C LYS A 468 -43.80 -18.92 11.63
#